data_5661b0760b6eb0fb4f3c1ca0459e37cc
#
_entry.id   5661b0760b6eb0fb4f3c1ca0459e37cc
#
_cell.length_a   1.000
_cell.length_b   1.000
_cell.length_c   1.000
_cell.angle_alpha   90.00
_cell.angle_beta   90.00
_cell.angle_gamma   90.00
#
_symmetry.space_group_name_H-M   'P 1'
#
loop_
_entity.id
_entity.type
_entity.pdbx_description
1 polymer ?
#
loop_
_entity_poly.entity_id
_entity_poly.type
_entity_poly.pdbx_seq_one_letter_code
_entity_poly.pdbx_strand_id
1 'polypeptide(L)'
;MVKAMRDADLTHVSCFAHTLQLSLHDAILSQKSVADLLRDARKLVGHFKHSSSITSRLHDIQREIGLPVHQLLQDVTTRWNSSYIMLNRLSEQKRAVSLCLADDDKTVGLQLTSHEWTLMARVVKLLRPFEQLTREISSADACLSAVLPAVQAILLFLQNDVCDTGLKKTVDEIVAAVKKRFSPLKRYTLLQQLLIHVLS
;
A
#
# COMPACT_ATOMS: atom_id res chain seq x y z
N MET A 1 -12.36 -19.69 15.63
CA MET A 1 -11.22 -19.34 16.49
C MET A 1 -11.49 -18.10 17.35
N VAL A 2 -11.75 -16.91 16.81
CA VAL A 2 -12.03 -15.68 17.60
C VAL A 2 -13.22 -15.80 18.58
N LYS A 3 -14.31 -16.49 18.17
CA LYS A 3 -15.47 -16.74 19.03
C LYS A 3 -15.10 -17.65 20.20
N ALA A 4 -14.37 -18.74 19.96
CA ALA A 4 -13.92 -19.65 21.01
C ALA A 4 -12.99 -18.98 22.03
N MET A 5 -12.10 -18.08 21.60
CA MET A 5 -11.23 -17.30 22.50
C MET A 5 -12.02 -16.32 23.36
N ARG A 6 -13.06 -15.72 22.79
CA ARG A 6 -13.96 -14.80 23.51
C ARG A 6 -14.80 -15.55 24.54
N ASP A 7 -15.30 -16.72 24.18
CA ASP A 7 -16.09 -17.59 25.06
C ASP A 7 -15.24 -18.16 26.22
N ALA A 8 -13.91 -18.26 26.01
CA ALA A 8 -12.93 -18.69 27.03
C ALA A 8 -12.31 -17.52 27.81
N ASP A 9 -12.84 -16.29 27.68
CA ASP A 9 -12.30 -15.06 28.29
C ASP A 9 -10.82 -14.80 28.01
N LEU A 10 -10.33 -15.34 26.87
CA LEU A 10 -8.96 -15.14 26.42
C LEU A 10 -8.83 -13.85 25.63
N THR A 11 -7.84 -13.07 25.97
CA THR A 11 -7.49 -11.85 25.26
C THR A 11 -7.05 -12.15 23.83
N HIS A 12 -7.79 -11.64 22.86
CA HIS A 12 -7.48 -11.80 21.45
C HIS A 12 -6.82 -10.54 20.89
N VAL A 13 -5.61 -10.68 20.39
CA VAL A 13 -4.92 -9.66 19.60
C VAL A 13 -5.05 -10.02 18.12
N SER A 14 -5.71 -9.17 17.35
CA SER A 14 -5.83 -9.37 15.91
C SER A 14 -4.46 -9.27 15.23
N CYS A 15 -4.24 -10.08 14.20
CA CYS A 15 -3.02 -10.02 13.40
C CYS A 15 -2.78 -8.60 12.89
N PHE A 16 -1.60 -8.04 13.14
CA PHE A 16 -1.22 -6.69 12.74
C PHE A 16 -1.41 -6.48 11.24
N ALA A 17 -0.84 -7.36 10.41
CA ALA A 17 -0.90 -7.25 8.96
C ALA A 17 -2.35 -7.26 8.44
N HIS A 18 -3.23 -8.09 9.02
CA HIS A 18 -4.64 -8.11 8.64
C HIS A 18 -5.37 -6.84 9.09
N THR A 19 -5.10 -6.35 10.28
CA THR A 19 -5.69 -5.12 10.81
C THR A 19 -5.27 -3.90 9.97
N LEU A 20 -3.99 -3.85 9.58
CA LEU A 20 -3.45 -2.83 8.70
C LEU A 20 -4.05 -2.95 7.28
N GLN A 21 -4.18 -4.18 6.75
CA GLN A 21 -4.86 -4.45 5.47
C GLN A 21 -6.25 -3.81 5.43
N LEU A 22 -7.06 -4.05 6.44
CA LEU A 22 -8.42 -3.50 6.53
C LEU A 22 -8.44 -1.96 6.68
N SER A 23 -7.43 -1.39 7.38
CA SER A 23 -7.33 0.05 7.58
C SER A 23 -6.97 0.79 6.29
N LEU A 24 -6.08 0.22 5.49
CA LEU A 24 -5.57 0.86 4.28
C LEU A 24 -6.48 0.63 3.07
N HIS A 25 -7.02 -0.58 2.92
CA HIS A 25 -7.83 -0.92 1.76
C HIS A 25 -9.03 0.02 1.60
N ASP A 26 -9.82 0.19 2.66
CA ASP A 26 -11.01 1.03 2.62
C ASP A 26 -10.65 2.52 2.42
N ALA A 27 -9.60 2.98 3.09
CA ALA A 27 -9.14 4.37 3.01
C ALA A 27 -8.61 4.74 1.61
N ILE A 28 -7.83 3.84 0.97
CA ILE A 28 -7.30 4.06 -0.38
C ILE A 28 -8.45 4.18 -1.39
N LEU A 29 -9.48 3.35 -1.25
CA LEU A 29 -10.63 3.36 -2.16
C LEU A 29 -11.65 4.47 -1.85
N SER A 30 -11.57 5.13 -0.70
CA SER A 30 -12.50 6.20 -0.30
C SER A 30 -12.39 7.46 -1.18
N GLN A 31 -11.22 7.70 -1.74
CA GLN A 31 -10.98 8.84 -2.62
C GLN A 31 -11.14 8.44 -4.08
N LYS A 32 -12.14 9.01 -4.75
CA LYS A 32 -12.49 8.67 -6.14
C LYS A 32 -11.28 8.76 -7.10
N SER A 33 -10.46 9.80 -7.00
CA SER A 33 -9.29 9.95 -7.88
C SER A 33 -8.29 8.81 -7.73
N VAL A 34 -8.11 8.27 -6.53
CA VAL A 34 -7.23 7.12 -6.28
C VAL A 34 -7.86 5.83 -6.78
N ALA A 35 -9.17 5.65 -6.59
CA ALA A 35 -9.89 4.49 -7.11
C ALA A 35 -9.88 4.47 -8.65
N ASP A 36 -10.07 5.62 -9.30
CA ASP A 36 -10.01 5.78 -10.75
C ASP A 36 -8.58 5.47 -11.26
N LEU A 37 -7.55 6.02 -10.62
CA LEU A 37 -6.14 5.72 -10.94
C LEU A 37 -5.85 4.21 -10.86
N LEU A 38 -6.30 3.52 -9.81
CA LEU A 38 -6.11 2.08 -9.67
C LEU A 38 -6.82 1.30 -10.78
N ARG A 39 -8.04 1.70 -11.16
CA ARG A 39 -8.78 1.10 -12.27
C ARG A 39 -7.99 1.23 -13.59
N ASP A 40 -7.49 2.44 -13.88
CA ASP A 40 -6.83 2.71 -15.15
C ASP A 40 -5.41 2.11 -15.19
N ALA A 41 -4.70 2.08 -14.06
CA ALA A 41 -3.45 1.32 -13.92
C ALA A 41 -3.65 -0.19 -14.16
N ARG A 42 -4.74 -0.78 -13.63
CA ARG A 42 -5.07 -2.20 -13.87
C ARG A 42 -5.36 -2.50 -15.34
N LYS A 43 -6.09 -1.61 -16.03
CA LYS A 43 -6.32 -1.74 -17.48
C LYS A 43 -5.01 -1.72 -18.26
N LEU A 44 -4.15 -0.74 -17.93
CA LEU A 44 -2.85 -0.60 -18.57
C LEU A 44 -1.97 -1.84 -18.36
N VAL A 45 -1.80 -2.28 -17.12
CA VAL A 45 -1.00 -3.48 -16.79
C VAL A 45 -1.59 -4.73 -17.43
N GLY A 46 -2.93 -4.87 -17.43
CA GLY A 46 -3.64 -5.97 -18.08
C GLY A 46 -3.34 -6.04 -19.58
N HIS A 47 -3.31 -4.90 -20.27
CA HIS A 47 -2.96 -4.85 -21.69
C HIS A 47 -1.57 -5.45 -21.96
N PHE A 48 -0.56 -5.07 -21.18
CA PHE A 48 0.79 -5.65 -21.31
C PHE A 48 0.79 -7.14 -20.98
N LYS A 49 0.08 -7.55 -19.94
CA LYS A 49 0.05 -8.95 -19.50
C LYS A 49 -0.58 -9.90 -20.52
N HIS A 50 -1.55 -9.43 -21.29
CA HIS A 50 -2.26 -10.25 -22.29
C HIS A 50 -1.64 -10.25 -23.67
N SER A 51 -0.57 -9.49 -23.90
CA SER A 51 0.12 -9.42 -25.20
C SER A 51 1.61 -9.66 -25.02
N SER A 52 2.09 -10.80 -25.55
CA SER A 52 3.52 -11.14 -25.54
C SER A 52 4.34 -10.17 -26.41
N SER A 53 3.77 -9.70 -27.51
CA SER A 53 4.42 -8.75 -28.43
C SER A 53 4.72 -7.42 -27.74
N ILE A 54 3.72 -6.81 -27.07
CA ILE A 54 3.95 -5.53 -26.38
C ILE A 54 4.85 -5.69 -25.16
N THR A 55 4.81 -6.85 -24.48
CA THR A 55 5.73 -7.16 -23.38
C THR A 55 7.16 -7.30 -23.86
N SER A 56 7.39 -8.00 -24.99
CA SER A 56 8.73 -8.08 -25.59
C SER A 56 9.26 -6.69 -25.95
N ARG A 57 8.44 -5.87 -26.59
CA ARG A 57 8.77 -4.49 -26.93
C ARG A 57 9.11 -3.65 -25.70
N LEU A 58 8.34 -3.79 -24.62
CA LEU A 58 8.64 -3.12 -23.34
C LEU A 58 10.05 -3.50 -22.85
N HIS A 59 10.40 -4.78 -22.89
CA HIS A 59 11.71 -5.26 -22.48
C HIS A 59 12.83 -4.70 -23.36
N ASP A 60 12.60 -4.58 -24.67
CA ASP A 60 13.60 -4.00 -25.58
C ASP A 60 13.82 -2.51 -25.29
N ILE A 61 12.74 -1.75 -25.12
CA ILE A 61 12.82 -0.34 -24.72
C ILE A 61 13.52 -0.17 -23.37
N GLN A 62 13.22 -1.02 -22.38
CA GLN A 62 13.89 -0.97 -21.07
C GLN A 62 15.42 -1.12 -21.22
N ARG A 63 15.88 -2.08 -22.04
CA ARG A 63 17.32 -2.27 -22.32
C ARG A 63 17.91 -1.04 -23.02
N GLU A 64 17.22 -0.52 -24.04
CA GLU A 64 17.66 0.62 -24.83
C GLU A 64 17.87 1.88 -23.96
N ILE A 65 16.95 2.15 -23.04
CA ILE A 65 17.01 3.35 -22.17
C ILE A 65 17.72 3.10 -20.83
N GLY A 66 18.34 1.92 -20.64
CA GLY A 66 19.12 1.57 -19.44
C GLY A 66 18.29 1.37 -18.17
N LEU A 67 17.02 1.01 -18.30
CA LEU A 67 16.18 0.62 -17.15
C LEU A 67 16.30 -0.88 -16.86
N PRO A 68 16.08 -1.29 -15.59
CA PRO A 68 15.97 -2.70 -15.25
C PRO A 68 14.85 -3.38 -16.05
N VAL A 69 15.13 -4.56 -16.60
CA VAL A 69 14.15 -5.34 -17.36
C VAL A 69 13.19 -6.02 -16.39
N HIS A 70 12.07 -5.37 -16.15
CA HIS A 70 11.06 -5.83 -15.22
C HIS A 70 9.70 -5.96 -15.91
N GLN A 71 9.00 -7.06 -15.62
CA GLN A 71 7.60 -7.21 -16.00
C GLN A 71 6.71 -6.28 -15.16
N LEU A 72 5.62 -5.80 -15.75
CA LEU A 72 4.55 -5.14 -15.02
C LEU A 72 3.78 -6.16 -14.19
N LEU A 73 3.40 -5.76 -12.98
CA LEU A 73 2.76 -6.65 -12.01
C LEU A 73 1.28 -6.28 -11.85
N GLN A 74 0.39 -7.26 -12.05
CA GLN A 74 -1.04 -7.09 -11.79
C GLN A 74 -1.32 -7.27 -10.31
N ASP A 75 -2.18 -6.43 -9.75
CA ASP A 75 -2.57 -6.52 -8.37
C ASP A 75 -3.68 -7.55 -8.10
N VAL A 76 -3.85 -7.86 -6.82
CA VAL A 76 -5.01 -8.56 -6.25
C VAL A 76 -5.88 -7.50 -5.58
N THR A 77 -7.03 -7.22 -6.14
CA THR A 77 -7.89 -6.07 -5.77
C THR A 77 -8.26 -6.00 -4.29
N THR A 78 -8.26 -7.13 -3.60
CA THR A 78 -8.57 -7.22 -2.17
C THR A 78 -7.37 -6.96 -1.25
N ARG A 79 -6.16 -6.74 -1.82
CA ARG A 79 -4.92 -6.58 -1.05
C ARG A 79 -4.24 -5.25 -1.39
N TRP A 80 -4.28 -4.27 -0.47
CA TRP A 80 -3.65 -2.97 -0.68
C TRP A 80 -2.17 -3.06 -1.05
N ASN A 81 -1.44 -4.02 -0.45
CA ASN A 81 -0.01 -4.19 -0.71
C ASN A 81 0.28 -4.59 -2.15
N SER A 82 -0.56 -5.44 -2.76
CA SER A 82 -0.40 -5.77 -4.18
C SER A 82 -0.69 -4.58 -5.10
N SER A 83 -1.66 -3.74 -4.74
CA SER A 83 -1.92 -2.48 -5.47
C SER A 83 -0.73 -1.51 -5.35
N TYR A 84 -0.12 -1.40 -4.16
CA TYR A 84 1.12 -0.65 -3.98
C TYR A 84 2.25 -1.17 -4.88
N ILE A 85 2.49 -2.49 -4.88
CA ILE A 85 3.55 -3.13 -5.70
C ILE A 85 3.30 -2.88 -7.18
N MET A 86 2.05 -2.99 -7.65
CA MET A 86 1.66 -2.68 -9.03
C MET A 86 1.99 -1.22 -9.39
N LEU A 87 1.53 -0.26 -8.58
CA LEU A 87 1.76 1.17 -8.82
C LEU A 87 3.24 1.54 -8.75
N ASN A 88 3.98 0.98 -7.79
CA ASN A 88 5.40 1.22 -7.64
C ASN A 88 6.19 0.71 -8.86
N ARG A 89 5.90 -0.51 -9.34
CA ARG A 89 6.50 -1.06 -10.57
C ARG A 89 6.14 -0.24 -11.79
N LEU A 90 4.89 0.20 -11.91
CA LEU A 90 4.46 1.02 -13.03
C LEU A 90 5.14 2.41 -13.01
N SER A 91 5.29 3.01 -11.82
CA SER A 91 6.01 4.27 -11.63
C SER A 91 7.50 4.16 -11.99
N GLU A 92 8.15 3.06 -11.60
CA GLU A 92 9.55 2.74 -11.99
C GLU A 92 9.70 2.67 -13.51
N GLN A 93 8.76 2.04 -14.17
CA GLN A 93 8.80 1.79 -15.61
C GLN A 93 8.08 2.85 -16.45
N LYS A 94 7.69 3.98 -15.84
CA LYS A 94 6.93 5.06 -16.50
C LYS A 94 7.47 5.42 -17.88
N ARG A 95 8.79 5.67 -17.98
CA ARG A 95 9.43 6.10 -19.23
C ARG A 95 9.32 5.04 -20.31
N ALA A 96 9.64 3.79 -20.00
CA ALA A 96 9.56 2.67 -20.94
C ALA A 96 8.12 2.41 -21.40
N VAL A 97 7.16 2.44 -20.45
CA VAL A 97 5.73 2.28 -20.73
C VAL A 97 5.23 3.39 -21.64
N SER A 98 5.56 4.66 -21.35
CA SER A 98 5.14 5.80 -22.19
C SER A 98 5.68 5.71 -23.61
N LEU A 99 6.94 5.31 -23.80
CA LEU A 99 7.53 5.10 -25.12
C LEU A 99 6.87 3.94 -25.86
N CYS A 100 6.58 2.83 -25.14
CA CYS A 100 5.94 1.67 -25.73
C CYS A 100 4.53 1.98 -26.24
N LEU A 101 3.79 2.85 -25.56
CA LEU A 101 2.41 3.23 -25.93
C LEU A 101 2.35 4.34 -27.00
N ALA A 102 3.42 5.12 -27.16
CA ALA A 102 3.42 6.25 -28.09
C ALA A 102 3.32 5.82 -29.56
N ASP A 103 3.78 4.62 -29.88
CA ASP A 103 3.89 4.13 -31.26
C ASP A 103 2.74 3.18 -31.68
N ASP A 104 1.72 3.00 -30.85
CA ASP A 104 0.61 2.09 -31.15
C ASP A 104 -0.73 2.84 -31.00
N ASP A 105 -1.37 3.16 -32.13
CA ASP A 105 -2.66 3.85 -32.19
C ASP A 105 -3.78 3.12 -31.45
N LYS A 106 -3.64 1.81 -31.24
CA LYS A 106 -4.62 0.99 -30.50
C LYS A 106 -4.57 1.24 -28.98
N THR A 107 -3.56 1.96 -28.49
CA THR A 107 -3.32 2.20 -27.07
C THR A 107 -3.76 3.59 -26.58
N VAL A 108 -4.36 4.41 -27.44
CA VAL A 108 -4.76 5.81 -27.13
C VAL A 108 -5.60 5.91 -25.86
N GLY A 109 -6.46 4.93 -25.58
CA GLY A 109 -7.31 4.90 -24.40
C GLY A 109 -6.66 4.31 -23.15
N LEU A 110 -5.39 3.89 -23.23
CA LEU A 110 -4.64 3.26 -22.12
C LEU A 110 -3.57 4.18 -21.52
N GLN A 111 -3.30 5.31 -22.18
CA GLN A 111 -2.30 6.25 -21.70
C GLN A 111 -2.78 6.96 -20.43
N LEU A 112 -1.97 6.89 -19.38
CA LEU A 112 -2.19 7.67 -18.18
C LEU A 112 -1.80 9.13 -18.41
N THR A 113 -2.64 10.03 -17.94
CA THR A 113 -2.40 11.48 -17.98
C THR A 113 -1.23 11.89 -17.07
N SER A 114 -0.64 13.06 -17.32
CA SER A 114 0.40 13.63 -16.44
C SER A 114 -0.08 13.78 -15.00
N HIS A 115 -1.38 14.07 -14.80
CA HIS A 115 -2.00 14.16 -13.48
C HIS A 115 -2.03 12.79 -12.78
N GLU A 116 -2.42 11.73 -13.49
CA GLU A 116 -2.46 10.36 -12.93
C GLU A 116 -1.07 9.84 -12.58
N TRP A 117 -0.04 10.11 -13.40
CA TRP A 117 1.33 9.80 -13.07
C TRP A 117 1.81 10.53 -11.81
N THR A 118 1.45 11.80 -11.66
CA THR A 118 1.77 12.58 -10.48
C THR A 118 1.06 12.04 -9.23
N LEU A 119 -0.24 11.74 -9.36
CA LEU A 119 -1.02 11.15 -8.29
C LEU A 119 -0.47 9.77 -7.89
N MET A 120 -0.08 8.95 -8.87
CA MET A 120 0.55 7.63 -8.64
C MET A 120 1.83 7.78 -7.80
N ALA A 121 2.72 8.70 -8.16
CA ALA A 121 3.95 8.92 -7.39
C ALA A 121 3.67 9.33 -5.94
N ARG A 122 2.63 10.14 -5.71
CA ARG A 122 2.19 10.54 -4.36
C ARG A 122 1.60 9.37 -3.58
N VAL A 123 0.76 8.53 -4.21
CA VAL A 123 0.19 7.34 -3.58
C VAL A 123 1.30 6.34 -3.23
N VAL A 124 2.26 6.13 -4.11
CA VAL A 124 3.42 5.26 -3.84
C VAL A 124 4.25 5.80 -2.67
N LYS A 125 4.53 7.11 -2.62
CA LYS A 125 5.23 7.74 -1.50
C LYS A 125 4.48 7.56 -0.18
N LEU A 126 3.14 7.76 -0.20
CA LEU A 126 2.28 7.61 0.97
C LEU A 126 2.28 6.16 1.51
N LEU A 127 2.22 5.17 0.63
CA LEU A 127 2.06 3.75 1.01
C LEU A 127 3.38 3.04 1.34
N ARG A 128 4.51 3.58 0.92
CA ARG A 128 5.83 2.97 1.12
C ARG A 128 6.17 2.61 2.57
N PRO A 129 5.96 3.49 3.57
CA PRO A 129 6.25 3.16 4.97
C PRO A 129 5.38 2.01 5.51
N PHE A 130 4.15 1.91 5.03
CA PHE A 130 3.25 0.82 5.44
C PHE A 130 3.71 -0.53 4.90
N GLU A 131 4.22 -0.56 3.67
CA GLU A 131 4.78 -1.78 3.08
C GLU A 131 6.04 -2.23 3.83
N GLN A 132 6.96 -1.31 4.11
CA GLN A 132 8.16 -1.59 4.90
C GLN A 132 7.80 -2.15 6.27
N LEU A 133 6.90 -1.49 6.98
CA LEU A 133 6.46 -1.91 8.29
C LEU A 133 5.74 -3.26 8.28
N THR A 134 4.90 -3.51 7.26
CA THR A 134 4.23 -4.80 7.11
C THR A 134 5.24 -5.92 6.95
N ARG A 135 6.30 -5.69 6.18
CA ARG A 135 7.38 -6.65 5.97
C ARG A 135 8.15 -6.94 7.26
N GLU A 136 8.51 -5.89 7.99
CA GLU A 136 9.25 -5.99 9.25
C GLU A 136 8.46 -6.75 10.33
N ILE A 137 7.17 -6.42 10.51
CA ILE A 137 6.33 -7.05 11.54
C ILE A 137 5.84 -8.46 11.10
N SER A 138 5.89 -8.77 9.82
CA SER A 138 5.53 -10.10 9.32
C SER A 138 6.72 -11.06 9.28
N SER A 139 7.91 -10.63 9.67
CA SER A 139 9.08 -11.52 9.80
C SER A 139 8.92 -12.50 10.95
N ALA A 140 9.65 -13.62 10.88
CA ALA A 140 9.59 -14.67 11.91
C ALA A 140 10.04 -14.19 13.31
N ASP A 141 10.86 -13.14 13.37
CA ASP A 141 11.41 -12.58 14.59
C ASP A 141 10.58 -11.41 15.16
N ALA A 142 9.42 -11.12 14.56
CA ALA A 142 8.60 -9.99 14.95
C ALA A 142 7.94 -10.22 16.31
N CYS A 143 8.18 -9.30 17.23
CA CYS A 143 7.60 -9.31 18.57
C CYS A 143 6.35 -8.44 18.63
N LEU A 144 5.33 -8.86 19.40
CA LEU A 144 4.10 -8.08 19.62
C LEU A 144 4.41 -6.68 20.20
N SER A 145 5.48 -6.54 20.98
CA SER A 145 5.93 -5.25 21.52
C SER A 145 6.34 -4.24 20.45
N ALA A 146 6.71 -4.68 19.24
CA ALA A 146 7.07 -3.80 18.13
C ALA A 146 5.84 -3.15 17.47
N VAL A 147 4.65 -3.71 17.66
CA VAL A 147 3.42 -3.25 16.98
C VAL A 147 3.04 -1.82 17.38
N LEU A 148 3.11 -1.49 18.68
CA LEU A 148 2.70 -0.14 19.15
C LEU A 148 3.65 0.97 18.71
N PRO A 149 4.99 0.84 18.87
CA PRO A 149 5.93 1.79 18.30
C PRO A 149 5.75 1.98 16.79
N ALA A 150 5.49 0.89 16.08
CA ALA A 150 5.25 0.91 14.65
C ALA A 150 3.99 1.70 14.26
N VAL A 151 2.88 1.48 14.97
CA VAL A 151 1.64 2.26 14.77
C VAL A 151 1.87 3.74 15.07
N GLN A 152 2.62 4.06 16.12
CA GLN A 152 2.96 5.45 16.47
C GLN A 152 3.82 6.10 15.39
N ALA A 153 4.85 5.40 14.88
CA ALA A 153 5.70 5.89 13.80
C ALA A 153 4.89 6.21 12.53
N ILE A 154 3.94 5.34 12.16
CA ILE A 154 3.02 5.59 11.03
C ILE A 154 2.17 6.85 11.29
N LEU A 155 1.58 6.99 12.47
CA LEU A 155 0.74 8.15 12.77
C LEU A 155 1.54 9.45 12.75
N LEU A 156 2.78 9.46 13.24
CA LEU A 156 3.69 10.60 13.18
C LEU A 156 4.08 10.94 11.72
N PHE A 157 4.39 9.91 10.92
CA PHE A 157 4.67 10.10 9.49
C PHE A 157 3.48 10.76 8.78
N LEU A 158 2.25 10.27 9.01
CA LEU A 158 1.05 10.82 8.39
C LEU A 158 0.76 12.27 8.81
N GLN A 159 1.15 12.66 10.02
CA GLN A 159 0.98 14.04 10.52
C GLN A 159 2.01 15.02 9.95
N ASN A 160 3.26 14.58 9.77
CA ASN A 160 4.37 15.48 9.45
C ASN A 160 4.69 15.55 7.95
N ASP A 161 4.56 14.46 7.21
CA ASP A 161 5.12 14.33 5.85
C ASP A 161 4.06 14.41 4.74
N VAL A 162 2.77 14.40 5.06
CA VAL A 162 1.68 14.35 4.10
C VAL A 162 0.89 15.66 4.07
N CYS A 163 1.59 16.79 3.96
CA CYS A 163 0.96 18.09 3.68
C CYS A 163 0.49 18.23 2.23
N ASP A 164 0.51 17.16 1.43
CA ASP A 164 0.10 17.21 0.03
C ASP A 164 -1.42 17.20 -0.10
N THR A 165 -1.95 18.32 -0.54
CA THR A 165 -3.39 18.62 -0.65
C THR A 165 -4.18 17.60 -1.48
N GLY A 166 -3.51 16.88 -2.39
CA GLY A 166 -4.16 15.92 -3.30
C GLY A 166 -4.61 14.61 -2.66
N LEU A 167 -4.05 14.22 -1.49
CA LEU A 167 -4.35 12.96 -0.79
C LEU A 167 -4.92 13.16 0.61
N LYS A 168 -5.29 14.38 0.98
CA LYS A 168 -5.73 14.71 2.35
C LYS A 168 -6.84 13.78 2.83
N LYS A 169 -7.88 13.56 2.00
CA LYS A 169 -8.99 12.68 2.36
C LYS A 169 -8.51 11.25 2.65
N THR A 170 -7.68 10.68 1.79
CA THR A 170 -7.11 9.34 1.99
C THR A 170 -6.31 9.27 3.29
N VAL A 171 -5.50 10.29 3.59
CA VAL A 171 -4.70 10.36 4.80
C VAL A 171 -5.57 10.42 6.05
N ASP A 172 -6.57 11.31 6.06
CA ASP A 172 -7.51 11.46 7.18
C ASP A 172 -8.25 10.14 7.46
N GLU A 173 -8.69 9.44 6.42
CA GLU A 173 -9.33 8.11 6.53
C GLU A 173 -8.36 7.05 7.05
N ILE A 174 -7.11 7.03 6.58
CA ILE A 174 -6.08 6.12 7.11
C ILE A 174 -5.86 6.37 8.60
N VAL A 175 -5.67 7.63 8.99
CA VAL A 175 -5.45 8.02 10.40
C VAL A 175 -6.64 7.58 11.27
N ALA A 176 -7.86 7.83 10.83
CA ALA A 176 -9.07 7.44 11.55
C ALA A 176 -9.18 5.91 11.68
N ALA A 177 -8.95 5.18 10.59
CA ALA A 177 -9.02 3.72 10.56
C ALA A 177 -7.94 3.07 11.44
N VAL A 178 -6.70 3.56 11.38
CA VAL A 178 -5.58 3.07 12.21
C VAL A 178 -5.85 3.35 13.68
N LYS A 179 -6.23 4.57 14.05
CA LYS A 179 -6.57 4.92 15.44
C LYS A 179 -7.69 4.03 15.98
N LYS A 180 -8.77 3.83 15.21
CA LYS A 180 -9.92 3.01 15.62
C LYS A 180 -9.53 1.55 15.84
N ARG A 181 -8.79 0.94 14.89
CA ARG A 181 -8.49 -0.50 14.90
C ARG A 181 -7.38 -0.88 15.88
N PHE A 182 -6.45 0.04 16.15
CA PHE A 182 -5.32 -0.19 17.07
C PHE A 182 -5.54 0.40 18.47
N SER A 183 -6.66 1.10 18.74
CA SER A 183 -7.00 1.63 20.07
C SER A 183 -7.06 0.56 21.17
N PRO A 184 -7.56 -0.68 20.95
CA PRO A 184 -7.58 -1.70 21.97
C PRO A 184 -6.17 -2.08 22.48
N LEU A 185 -5.16 -2.04 21.61
CA LEU A 185 -3.79 -2.39 21.99
C LEU A 185 -3.16 -1.45 23.03
N LYS A 186 -3.57 -0.18 23.05
CA LYS A 186 -3.09 0.79 24.06
C LYS A 186 -3.41 0.37 25.50
N ARG A 187 -4.54 -0.30 25.72
CA ARG A 187 -4.91 -0.80 27.04
C ARG A 187 -3.96 -1.87 27.57
N TYR A 188 -3.42 -2.71 26.69
CA TYR A 188 -2.48 -3.77 27.09
C TYR A 188 -1.12 -3.21 27.49
N THR A 189 -0.63 -2.18 26.82
CA THR A 189 0.65 -1.54 27.17
C THR A 189 0.59 -0.84 28.50
N LEU A 190 -0.51 -0.14 28.79
CA LEU A 190 -0.71 0.49 30.10
C LEU A 190 -0.77 -0.53 31.24
N LEU A 191 -1.44 -1.67 31.01
CA LEU A 191 -1.49 -2.77 32.01
C LEU A 191 -0.11 -3.40 32.19
N GLN A 192 0.68 -3.59 31.15
CA GLN A 192 2.06 -4.11 31.28
C GLN A 192 2.97 -3.12 32.00
N GLN A 193 2.87 -1.82 31.71
CA GLN A 193 3.66 -0.79 32.42
C GLN A 193 3.28 -0.70 33.90
N LEU A 194 1.99 -0.81 34.21
CA LEU A 194 1.52 -0.85 35.60
C LEU A 194 1.98 -2.12 36.34
N LEU A 195 1.95 -3.28 35.68
CA LEU A 195 2.46 -4.55 36.24
C LEU A 195 3.96 -4.51 36.51
N ILE A 196 4.75 -3.95 35.61
CA ILE A 196 6.20 -3.77 35.83
C ILE A 196 6.46 -2.81 37.00
N HIS A 197 5.67 -1.74 37.12
CA HIS A 197 5.85 -0.75 38.20
C HIS A 197 5.36 -1.23 39.56
N VAL A 198 4.46 -2.22 39.61
CA VAL A 198 3.96 -2.84 40.85
C VAL A 198 4.85 -4.01 41.30
N LEU A 199 5.61 -4.63 40.37
CA LEU A 199 6.48 -5.77 40.64
C LEU A 199 7.97 -5.38 40.80
N SER A 200 8.31 -4.11 40.60
CA SER A 200 9.63 -3.52 40.88
C SER A 200 9.66 -2.76 42.20
#